data_d3456d3d43599a699199429901c5ece2
#
_entry.id   d3456d3d43599a699199429901c5ece2
#
_cell.length_a   1.000
_cell.length_b   1.000
_cell.length_c   1.000
_cell.angle_alpha   90.00
_cell.angle_beta   90.00
_cell.angle_gamma   90.00
#
_symmetry.space_group_name_H-M   'P 1'
#
loop_
_entity.id
_entity.type
_entity.pdbx_description
1 polymer ?
#
loop_
_entity_poly.entity_id
_entity_poly.type
_entity_poly.pdbx_seq_one_letter_code
_entity_poly.pdbx_strand_id
1 'polypeptide(L)'
;KRGPSAVQNTPSDLSKKKTIVVFSSDFDKVMAAFVIANGALAMGSDVTLFFTFWGLNALRNKNCEPARKNMIESMFGFMMPRGAEKLSLSKMNMGGMGLRMIKGIMKKKNVASLSELIASAQASGVRLVACTMSMDLMGIKKEEMIDGVETGGVAMYLQQAESGNVNLFI
;
A
#
# COMPACT_ATOMS: atom_id res chain seq x y z
N LYS A 1 18.30 -38.46 20.73
CA LYS A 1 18.35 -37.35 19.74
C LYS A 1 16.91 -36.95 19.43
N ARG A 2 16.42 -35.86 20.05
CA ARG A 2 15.11 -35.27 19.72
C ARG A 2 15.32 -34.41 18.48
N GLY A 3 14.60 -34.72 17.41
CA GLY A 3 14.55 -33.90 16.21
C GLY A 3 13.89 -32.55 16.47
N PRO A 4 14.10 -31.54 15.60
CA PRO A 4 13.49 -30.21 15.76
C PRO A 4 11.96 -30.34 15.74
N SER A 5 11.31 -29.84 16.80
CA SER A 5 9.86 -29.75 16.90
C SER A 5 9.34 -28.83 15.79
N ALA A 6 8.61 -29.39 14.85
CA ALA A 6 7.85 -28.63 13.88
C ALA A 6 6.90 -27.67 14.65
N VAL A 7 7.03 -26.39 14.38
CA VAL A 7 6.08 -25.38 14.87
C VAL A 7 4.75 -25.71 14.21
N GLN A 8 3.85 -26.33 14.99
CA GLN A 8 2.50 -26.59 14.55
C GLN A 8 1.74 -25.25 14.57
N ASN A 9 1.61 -24.62 13.40
CA ASN A 9 0.68 -23.50 13.21
C ASN A 9 -0.75 -24.05 13.43
N THR A 10 -1.35 -23.69 14.54
CA THR A 10 -2.75 -24.04 14.82
C THR A 10 -3.67 -23.34 13.82
N PRO A 11 -4.78 -23.97 13.38
CA PRO A 11 -5.73 -23.38 12.42
C PRO A 11 -6.29 -22.01 12.84
N SER A 12 -6.30 -21.70 14.14
CA SER A 12 -6.74 -20.42 14.69
C SER A 12 -5.77 -19.25 14.39
N ASP A 13 -4.49 -19.54 14.14
CA ASP A 13 -3.47 -18.53 13.85
C ASP A 13 -3.44 -18.17 12.37
N LEU A 14 -3.71 -19.13 11.48
CA LEU A 14 -3.83 -18.92 10.03
C LEU A 14 -5.01 -18.03 9.64
N SER A 15 -6.09 -18.01 10.45
CA SER A 15 -7.30 -17.23 10.18
C SER A 15 -7.15 -15.73 10.40
N LYS A 16 -6.08 -15.30 11.07
CA LYS A 16 -5.89 -13.89 11.45
C LYS A 16 -5.07 -13.06 10.47
N LYS A 17 -4.30 -13.70 9.58
CA LYS A 17 -3.44 -12.98 8.63
C LYS A 17 -4.17 -12.67 7.34
N LYS A 18 -4.05 -11.42 6.88
CA LYS A 18 -4.61 -10.93 5.63
C LYS A 18 -3.52 -10.25 4.82
N THR A 19 -3.43 -10.55 3.54
CA THR A 19 -2.52 -9.87 2.64
C THR A 19 -3.27 -9.22 1.49
N ILE A 20 -2.85 -8.02 1.12
CA ILE A 20 -3.43 -7.27 0.02
C ILE A 20 -2.29 -6.76 -0.86
N VAL A 21 -2.26 -7.19 -2.11
CA VAL A 21 -1.38 -6.60 -3.12
C VAL A 21 -2.03 -5.35 -3.66
N VAL A 22 -1.34 -4.21 -3.56
CA VAL A 22 -1.76 -2.94 -4.14
C VAL A 22 -0.90 -2.67 -5.37
N PHE A 23 -1.46 -2.93 -6.52
CA PHE A 23 -0.81 -2.73 -7.82
C PHE A 23 -1.16 -1.39 -8.45
N SER A 24 -2.41 -0.95 -8.29
CA SER A 24 -2.92 0.27 -8.90
C SER A 24 -2.55 1.52 -8.12
N SER A 25 -2.38 2.65 -8.83
CA SER A 25 -2.32 4.00 -8.26
C SER A 25 -3.65 4.76 -8.36
N ASP A 26 -4.75 4.07 -8.70
CA ASP A 26 -6.05 4.71 -8.75
C ASP A 26 -6.56 5.00 -7.34
N PHE A 27 -7.01 6.23 -7.10
CA PHE A 27 -7.47 6.70 -5.79
C PHE A 27 -8.51 5.79 -5.15
N ASP A 28 -9.52 5.40 -5.93
CA ASP A 28 -10.64 4.56 -5.48
C ASP A 28 -10.17 3.14 -5.12
N LYS A 29 -9.24 2.57 -5.88
CA LYS A 29 -8.69 1.24 -5.60
C LYS A 29 -7.78 1.25 -4.37
N VAL A 30 -6.87 2.22 -4.27
CA VAL A 30 -6.01 2.36 -3.10
C VAL A 30 -6.85 2.64 -1.85
N MET A 31 -7.90 3.48 -1.97
CA MET A 31 -8.81 3.73 -0.87
C MET A 31 -9.52 2.44 -0.42
N ALA A 32 -10.00 1.62 -1.36
CA ALA A 32 -10.63 0.34 -1.04
C ALA A 32 -9.65 -0.59 -0.30
N ALA A 33 -8.39 -0.67 -0.72
CA ALA A 33 -7.37 -1.46 -0.05
C ALA A 33 -7.19 -1.04 1.43
N PHE A 34 -7.11 0.27 1.70
CA PHE A 34 -6.97 0.76 3.08
C PHE A 34 -8.24 0.63 3.91
N VAL A 35 -9.43 0.77 3.32
CA VAL A 35 -10.71 0.49 4.01
C VAL A 35 -10.77 -0.97 4.45
N ILE A 36 -10.42 -1.91 3.56
CA ILE A 36 -10.37 -3.35 3.87
C ILE A 36 -9.32 -3.62 4.95
N ALA A 37 -8.13 -3.03 4.82
CA ALA A 37 -7.04 -3.24 5.78
C ALA A 37 -7.41 -2.76 7.19
N ASN A 38 -7.93 -1.54 7.32
CA ASN A 38 -8.36 -0.99 8.61
C ASN A 38 -9.54 -1.80 9.19
N GLY A 39 -10.48 -2.25 8.34
CA GLY A 39 -11.59 -3.12 8.77
C GLY A 39 -11.12 -4.48 9.27
N ALA A 40 -10.19 -5.13 8.55
CA ALA A 40 -9.61 -6.41 8.96
C ALA A 40 -8.83 -6.30 10.27
N LEU A 41 -8.09 -5.21 10.43
CA LEU A 41 -7.37 -4.93 11.68
C LEU A 41 -8.33 -4.73 12.87
N ALA A 42 -9.43 -3.99 12.67
CA ALA A 42 -10.46 -3.81 13.69
C ALA A 42 -11.12 -5.15 14.11
N MET A 43 -11.08 -6.15 13.25
CA MET A 43 -11.50 -7.53 13.55
C MET A 43 -10.40 -8.38 14.21
N GLY A 44 -9.25 -7.79 14.56
CA GLY A 44 -8.13 -8.46 15.21
C GLY A 44 -7.26 -9.29 14.26
N SER A 45 -7.25 -8.95 12.96
CA SER A 45 -6.39 -9.60 11.96
C SER A 45 -5.05 -8.87 11.82
N ASP A 46 -3.98 -9.63 11.61
CA ASP A 46 -2.69 -9.08 11.17
C ASP A 46 -2.78 -8.78 9.67
N VAL A 47 -2.50 -7.55 9.29
CA VAL A 47 -2.67 -7.11 7.89
C VAL A 47 -1.35 -6.65 7.30
N THR A 48 -1.04 -7.16 6.11
CA THR A 48 0.10 -6.72 5.30
C THR A 48 -0.41 -6.20 3.95
N LEU A 49 -0.08 -4.94 3.63
CA LEU A 49 -0.27 -4.35 2.31
C LEU A 49 1.06 -4.39 1.56
N PHE A 50 1.10 -5.10 0.44
CA PHE A 50 2.28 -5.22 -0.43
C PHE A 50 2.10 -4.36 -1.66
N PHE A 51 2.85 -3.26 -1.74
CA PHE A 51 2.77 -2.30 -2.84
C PHE A 51 3.78 -2.65 -3.93
N THR A 52 3.30 -2.74 -5.16
CA THR A 52 4.11 -3.05 -6.32
C THR A 52 3.75 -2.12 -7.49
N PHE A 53 4.69 -1.90 -8.40
CA PHE A 53 4.51 -1.03 -9.57
C PHE A 53 3.84 0.30 -9.23
N TRP A 54 2.70 0.60 -9.88
CA TRP A 54 2.00 1.88 -9.73
C TRP A 54 1.50 2.14 -8.31
N GLY A 55 1.18 1.08 -7.55
CA GLY A 55 0.76 1.18 -6.15
C GLY A 55 1.78 1.89 -5.26
N LEU A 56 3.08 1.81 -5.58
CA LEU A 56 4.15 2.50 -4.86
C LEU A 56 3.93 4.02 -4.78
N ASN A 57 3.27 4.60 -5.79
CA ASN A 57 3.01 6.04 -5.83
C ASN A 57 2.13 6.54 -4.67
N ALA A 58 1.27 5.67 -4.12
CA ALA A 58 0.43 5.99 -2.96
C ALA A 58 1.26 6.24 -1.69
N LEU A 59 2.41 5.58 -1.57
CA LEU A 59 3.31 5.66 -0.41
C LEU A 59 4.42 6.69 -0.57
N ARG A 60 4.52 7.39 -1.70
CA ARG A 60 5.59 8.38 -1.90
C ARG A 60 5.34 9.63 -1.06
N ASN A 61 6.39 10.12 -0.44
CA ASN A 61 6.36 11.38 0.29
C ASN A 61 6.32 12.55 -0.70
N LYS A 62 5.29 13.39 -0.60
CA LYS A 62 5.11 14.57 -1.47
C LYS A 62 6.16 15.66 -1.26
N ASN A 63 6.77 15.70 -0.08
CA ASN A 63 7.72 16.75 0.34
C ASN A 63 9.18 16.33 0.18
N CYS A 64 9.44 15.09 -0.29
CA CYS A 64 10.81 14.63 -0.48
C CYS A 64 11.39 15.22 -1.76
N GLU A 65 12.60 15.80 -1.67
CA GLU A 65 13.34 16.18 -2.86
C GLU A 65 13.68 14.94 -3.69
N PRO A 66 13.65 15.06 -5.03
CA PRO A 66 14.00 13.93 -5.88
C PRO A 66 15.45 13.52 -5.62
N ALA A 67 15.65 12.28 -5.18
CA ALA A 67 16.98 11.71 -5.02
C ALA A 67 17.78 11.86 -6.34
N ARG A 68 19.10 12.01 -6.26
CA ARG A 68 19.96 12.03 -7.46
C ARG A 68 19.75 10.73 -8.25
N LYS A 69 19.18 10.86 -9.43
CA LYS A 69 18.80 9.77 -10.33
C LYS A 69 19.47 9.94 -11.69
N ASN A 70 19.56 8.86 -12.44
CA ASN A 70 19.88 8.93 -13.86
C ASN A 70 18.80 9.74 -14.60
N MET A 71 19.15 10.34 -15.74
CA MET A 71 18.27 11.25 -16.49
C MET A 71 16.91 10.57 -16.83
N ILE A 72 16.91 9.29 -17.21
CA ILE A 72 15.71 8.51 -17.57
C ILE A 72 14.84 8.25 -16.32
N GLU A 73 15.44 7.83 -15.22
CA GLU A 73 14.75 7.61 -13.93
C GLU A 73 14.16 8.91 -13.37
N SER A 74 14.86 10.01 -13.56
CA SER A 74 14.40 11.34 -13.15
C SER A 74 13.17 11.78 -13.94
N MET A 75 13.14 11.53 -15.25
CA MET A 75 12.02 11.86 -16.13
C MET A 75 10.78 11.02 -15.76
N PHE A 76 10.94 9.71 -15.55
CA PHE A 76 9.86 8.84 -15.08
C PHE A 76 9.34 9.28 -13.70
N GLY A 77 10.25 9.56 -12.77
CA GLY A 77 9.90 10.00 -11.42
C GLY A 77 9.14 11.33 -11.38
N PHE A 78 9.38 12.22 -12.35
CA PHE A 78 8.68 13.49 -12.48
C PHE A 78 7.25 13.33 -13.01
N MET A 79 7.03 12.39 -13.93
CA MET A 79 5.71 12.14 -14.53
C MET A 79 4.74 11.39 -13.61
N MET A 80 5.27 10.63 -12.64
CA MET A 80 4.44 9.84 -11.74
C MET A 80 3.85 10.67 -10.58
N PRO A 81 2.59 10.42 -10.19
CA PRO A 81 1.99 11.08 -9.03
C PRO A 81 2.78 10.75 -7.75
N ARG A 82 2.92 11.72 -6.86
CA ARG A 82 3.62 11.56 -5.58
C ARG A 82 2.64 11.70 -4.42
N GLY A 83 2.37 10.58 -3.76
CA GLY A 83 1.55 10.52 -2.55
C GLY A 83 0.05 10.41 -2.80
N ALA A 84 -0.65 10.00 -1.77
CA ALA A 84 -2.08 9.68 -1.77
C ALA A 84 -2.99 10.81 -2.29
N GLU A 85 -2.58 12.06 -2.13
CA GLU A 85 -3.38 13.22 -2.53
C GLU A 85 -3.38 13.49 -4.03
N LYS A 86 -2.38 12.99 -4.76
CA LYS A 86 -2.19 13.23 -6.21
C LYS A 86 -2.65 12.05 -7.07
N LEU A 87 -3.17 11.00 -6.48
CA LEU A 87 -3.75 9.88 -7.22
C LEU A 87 -5.00 10.33 -7.96
N SER A 88 -5.24 9.75 -9.14
CA SER A 88 -6.43 10.02 -9.96
C SER A 88 -7.48 8.93 -9.78
N LEU A 89 -8.73 9.19 -10.17
CA LEU A 89 -9.75 8.14 -10.22
C LEU A 89 -9.50 7.18 -11.38
N SER A 90 -9.86 5.91 -11.19
CA SER A 90 -9.81 4.87 -12.22
C SER A 90 -10.77 5.17 -13.39
N LYS A 91 -11.93 5.74 -13.07
CA LYS A 91 -12.98 6.11 -14.03
C LYS A 91 -13.53 7.50 -13.71
N MET A 92 -14.08 8.17 -14.72
CA MET A 92 -14.74 9.49 -14.58
C MET A 92 -13.84 10.59 -13.97
N ASN A 93 -12.52 10.48 -14.17
CA ASN A 93 -11.58 11.46 -13.61
C ASN A 93 -11.73 12.85 -14.25
N MET A 94 -12.10 12.92 -15.55
CA MET A 94 -12.44 14.17 -16.28
C MET A 94 -11.44 15.31 -16.00
N GLY A 95 -10.15 15.03 -16.14
CA GLY A 95 -9.10 16.01 -15.83
C GLY A 95 -8.96 16.38 -14.34
N GLY A 96 -9.42 15.50 -13.43
CA GLY A 96 -9.37 15.69 -11.98
C GLY A 96 -10.65 16.27 -11.36
N MET A 97 -11.63 16.62 -12.18
CA MET A 97 -12.91 17.14 -11.68
C MET A 97 -13.68 16.06 -10.90
N GLY A 98 -13.71 14.82 -11.40
CA GLY A 98 -14.34 13.69 -10.71
C GLY A 98 -13.75 13.45 -9.33
N LEU A 99 -12.43 13.49 -9.20
CA LEU A 99 -11.75 13.35 -7.91
C LEU A 99 -12.13 14.46 -6.93
N ARG A 100 -12.21 15.72 -7.41
CA ARG A 100 -12.64 16.85 -6.57
C ARG A 100 -14.07 16.67 -6.06
N MET A 101 -14.98 16.21 -6.92
CA MET A 101 -16.37 15.93 -6.54
C MET A 101 -16.44 14.83 -5.48
N ILE A 102 -15.74 13.71 -5.65
CA ILE A 102 -15.72 12.61 -4.69
C ILE A 102 -15.15 13.07 -3.35
N LYS A 103 -14.02 13.77 -3.34
CA LYS A 103 -13.44 14.34 -2.11
C LYS A 103 -14.39 15.30 -1.41
N GLY A 104 -15.15 16.10 -2.18
CA GLY A 104 -16.20 16.99 -1.64
C GLY A 104 -17.34 16.22 -0.98
N ILE A 105 -17.80 15.12 -1.59
CA ILE A 105 -18.83 14.23 -1.03
C ILE A 105 -18.31 13.54 0.24
N MET A 106 -17.08 13.02 0.21
CA MET A 106 -16.43 12.40 1.37
C MET A 106 -16.42 13.36 2.55
N LYS A 107 -15.98 14.60 2.35
CA LYS A 107 -15.97 15.63 3.40
C LYS A 107 -17.37 15.91 3.96
N LYS A 108 -18.39 16.02 3.11
CA LYS A 108 -19.78 16.23 3.54
C LYS A 108 -20.35 15.06 4.35
N LYS A 109 -19.89 13.84 4.07
CA LYS A 109 -20.35 12.61 4.72
C LYS A 109 -19.44 12.17 5.87
N ASN A 110 -18.45 12.98 6.26
CA ASN A 110 -17.44 12.65 7.28
C ASN A 110 -16.71 11.31 6.99
N VAL A 111 -16.44 11.02 5.72
CA VAL A 111 -15.63 9.86 5.32
C VAL A 111 -14.17 10.28 5.37
N ALA A 112 -13.35 9.46 6.04
CA ALA A 112 -11.91 9.70 6.17
C ALA A 112 -11.23 9.81 4.80
N SER A 113 -10.30 10.74 4.66
CA SER A 113 -9.47 10.88 3.48
C SER A 113 -8.49 9.70 3.36
N LEU A 114 -7.95 9.49 2.16
CA LEU A 114 -6.95 8.44 1.96
C LEU A 114 -5.72 8.63 2.85
N SER A 115 -5.26 9.87 3.04
CA SER A 115 -4.13 10.17 3.93
C SER A 115 -4.43 9.81 5.39
N GLU A 116 -5.65 10.07 5.86
CA GLU A 116 -6.08 9.66 7.21
C GLU A 116 -6.21 8.15 7.34
N LEU A 117 -6.70 7.45 6.30
CA LEU A 117 -6.76 5.97 6.31
C LEU A 117 -5.37 5.34 6.34
N ILE A 118 -4.39 5.90 5.61
CA ILE A 118 -3.00 5.46 5.63
C ILE A 118 -2.41 5.66 7.04
N ALA A 119 -2.57 6.85 7.60
CA ALA A 119 -2.06 7.17 8.94
C ALA A 119 -2.69 6.27 10.01
N SER A 120 -4.01 6.03 9.94
CA SER A 120 -4.72 5.11 10.82
C SER A 120 -4.19 3.69 10.71
N ALA A 121 -4.00 3.19 9.49
CA ALA A 121 -3.46 1.86 9.23
C ALA A 121 -2.06 1.68 9.86
N GLN A 122 -1.17 2.65 9.64
CA GLN A 122 0.18 2.63 10.23
C GLN A 122 0.15 2.67 11.75
N ALA A 123 -0.61 3.61 12.33
CA ALA A 123 -0.72 3.77 13.78
C ALA A 123 -1.29 2.51 14.46
N SER A 124 -2.12 1.76 13.76
CA SER A 124 -2.76 0.56 14.25
C SER A 124 -1.99 -0.73 13.94
N GLY A 125 -0.83 -0.66 13.28
CA GLY A 125 0.06 -1.80 13.07
C GLY A 125 -0.11 -2.55 11.76
N VAL A 126 -0.81 -1.98 10.76
CA VAL A 126 -0.80 -2.53 9.39
C VAL A 126 0.60 -2.39 8.82
N ARG A 127 1.17 -3.50 8.32
CA ARG A 127 2.47 -3.50 7.68
C ARG A 127 2.35 -3.02 6.23
N LEU A 128 3.06 -1.94 5.91
CA LEU A 128 3.17 -1.40 4.55
C LEU A 128 4.51 -1.82 3.96
N VAL A 129 4.48 -2.63 2.92
CA VAL A 129 5.69 -3.20 2.30
C VAL A 129 5.78 -2.76 0.85
N ALA A 130 6.88 -2.11 0.48
CA ALA A 130 7.19 -1.70 -0.88
C ALA A 130 8.05 -2.77 -1.57
N CYS A 131 7.65 -3.20 -2.78
CA CYS A 131 8.38 -4.18 -3.57
C CYS A 131 9.70 -3.62 -4.07
N THR A 132 10.83 -4.22 -3.64
CA THR A 132 12.18 -3.78 -4.01
C THR A 132 12.41 -3.81 -5.51
N MET A 133 12.01 -4.89 -6.20
CA MET A 133 12.14 -5.01 -7.65
C MET A 133 11.38 -3.88 -8.39
N SER A 134 10.17 -3.57 -7.95
CA SER A 134 9.38 -2.50 -8.56
C SER A 134 9.95 -1.12 -8.25
N MET A 135 10.51 -0.93 -7.07
CA MET A 135 11.22 0.31 -6.71
C MET A 135 12.41 0.53 -7.62
N ASP A 136 13.23 -0.50 -7.83
CA ASP A 136 14.41 -0.43 -8.71
C ASP A 136 14.01 -0.16 -10.16
N LEU A 137 13.00 -0.87 -10.68
CA LEU A 137 12.50 -0.68 -12.03
C LEU A 137 11.94 0.72 -12.28
N MET A 138 11.24 1.29 -11.31
CA MET A 138 10.61 2.61 -11.39
C MET A 138 11.54 3.74 -10.91
N GLY A 139 12.76 3.42 -10.51
CA GLY A 139 13.73 4.40 -9.99
C GLY A 139 13.25 5.10 -8.73
N ILE A 140 12.47 4.43 -7.87
CA ILE A 140 11.98 4.98 -6.61
C ILE A 140 12.91 4.55 -5.48
N LYS A 141 13.42 5.50 -4.72
CA LYS A 141 14.30 5.25 -3.57
C LYS A 141 13.48 5.14 -2.27
N LYS A 142 14.03 4.42 -1.28
CA LYS A 142 13.38 4.26 0.02
C LYS A 142 13.14 5.61 0.71
N GLU A 143 14.05 6.53 0.57
CA GLU A 143 13.98 7.89 1.12
C GLU A 143 12.83 8.72 0.54
N GLU A 144 12.29 8.31 -0.62
CA GLU A 144 11.12 8.94 -1.22
C GLU A 144 9.79 8.42 -0.67
N MET A 145 9.81 7.39 0.18
CA MET A 145 8.61 6.83 0.80
C MET A 145 8.25 7.58 2.09
N ILE A 146 7.00 7.47 2.50
CA ILE A 146 6.56 7.89 3.84
C ILE A 146 7.23 7.02 4.91
N ASP A 147 7.37 7.55 6.11
CA ASP A 147 7.94 6.82 7.23
C ASP A 147 7.16 5.54 7.55
N GLY A 148 7.85 4.54 8.10
CA GLY A 148 7.23 3.28 8.50
C GLY A 148 6.97 2.28 7.35
N VAL A 149 7.35 2.60 6.11
CA VAL A 149 7.29 1.65 4.99
C VAL A 149 8.50 0.70 5.03
N GLU A 150 8.21 -0.59 5.07
CA GLU A 150 9.21 -1.65 4.91
C GLU A 150 9.51 -1.90 3.44
N THR A 151 10.65 -2.47 3.14
CA THR A 151 10.97 -2.94 1.77
C THR A 151 11.08 -4.46 1.77
N GLY A 152 10.57 -5.11 0.74
CA GLY A 152 10.62 -6.56 0.63
C GLY A 152 10.44 -7.08 -0.79
N GLY A 153 10.82 -8.32 -1.00
CA GLY A 153 10.65 -9.02 -2.27
C GLY A 153 9.39 -9.89 -2.30
N VAL A 154 9.10 -10.47 -3.46
CA VAL A 154 7.97 -11.38 -3.69
C VAL A 154 8.00 -12.58 -2.73
N ALA A 155 9.18 -13.11 -2.41
CA ALA A 155 9.30 -14.25 -1.48
C ALA A 155 8.75 -13.91 -0.09
N MET A 156 9.01 -12.70 0.42
CA MET A 156 8.45 -12.23 1.69
C MET A 156 6.92 -12.10 1.62
N TYR A 157 6.40 -11.58 0.51
CA TYR A 157 4.96 -11.51 0.28
C TYR A 157 4.32 -12.91 0.30
N LEU A 158 4.88 -13.87 -0.45
CA LEU A 158 4.35 -15.23 -0.54
C LEU A 158 4.35 -15.92 0.82
N GLN A 159 5.41 -15.77 1.61
CA GLN A 159 5.47 -16.31 2.97
C GLN A 159 4.33 -15.78 3.87
N GLN A 160 3.97 -14.49 3.73
CA GLN A 160 2.86 -13.92 4.46
C GLN A 160 1.52 -14.43 3.91
N ALA A 161 1.39 -14.52 2.58
CA ALA A 161 0.18 -14.98 1.91
C ALA A 161 -0.14 -16.45 2.21
N GLU A 162 0.86 -17.32 2.24
CA GLU A 162 0.70 -18.75 2.58
C GLU A 162 0.23 -18.94 4.03
N SER A 163 0.65 -18.07 4.93
CA SER A 163 0.22 -18.11 6.33
C SER A 163 -1.12 -17.41 6.61
N GLY A 164 -1.77 -16.86 5.58
CA GLY A 164 -3.03 -16.14 5.67
C GLY A 164 -4.19 -16.87 4.99
N ASN A 165 -5.42 -16.47 5.29
CA ASN A 165 -6.64 -17.03 4.68
C ASN A 165 -7.35 -16.06 3.74
N VAL A 166 -6.92 -14.80 3.65
CA VAL A 166 -7.43 -13.80 2.70
C VAL A 166 -6.26 -13.14 1.99
N ASN A 167 -6.22 -13.33 0.68
CA ASN A 167 -5.22 -12.72 -0.19
C ASN A 167 -5.95 -11.98 -1.31
N LEU A 168 -5.78 -10.67 -1.38
CA LEU A 168 -6.43 -9.80 -2.37
C LEU A 168 -5.40 -9.16 -3.29
N PHE A 169 -5.83 -8.88 -4.52
CA PHE A 169 -5.08 -8.12 -5.50
C PHE A 169 -5.94 -6.95 -6.01
N ILE A 170 -5.45 -5.69 -5.85
CA ILE A 170 -6.16 -4.44 -6.14
C ILE A 170 -5.33 -3.52 -7.03
#